data_e5e7b082b416578d810b18c8c0e62427
#
_entry.id   e5e7b082b416578d810b18c8c0e62427
#
_cell.length_a   1.000
_cell.length_b   1.000
_cell.length_c   1.000
_cell.angle_alpha   90.00
_cell.angle_beta   90.00
_cell.angle_gamma   90.00
#
_symmetry.space_group_name_H-M   'P 1'
#
loop_
_entity.id
_entity.type
_entity.pdbx_description
1 polymer ?
#
loop_
_entity_poly.entity_id
_entity_poly.type
_entity_poly.pdbx_seq_one_letter_code
_entity_poly.pdbx_strand_id
1 'polypeptide(L)'
;MKFIKIKITTNIKLNLIVKMNILILPKLLPRADIIGGPILIYHRIKNLSSMGHKITLIAPVYTDEDRTDKSLAPFCEKIIKIDSVRERPEEEVEALYKRLHRPRNFLTGDGGYSDGLDEALKSTLMDNHFDAVIAEYSMMGQYIASNRSLIPADTMSVISVHECYTKAFELRAEKGEAISADTIKELSNYEFKMYDAADRILSLTREDSNIMIGYAPELKDKIRVVPHGVDTAFYTPSENKSWARSTKNILYLGNFMHYPNVDAVNNFINHCWARILQEVPDAKFYAIGCNPPQELLDLRSDNITVQEGGTNDNVRRFYRDSDVLVAPIELGTGFRGKLLEAMACGLPVVATRLATFGISPVNGRGMFVADDYNTFSGYVIMLLKDVELRKRTGMIALKRAMKFDHRHAAEKLERVLKEGKKSVFV
;
A
#
# COMPACT_ATOMS: atom_id res chain seq x y z
N MET A 1 -36.97 31.85 -46.22
CA MET A 1 -35.86 31.22 -45.56
C MET A 1 -35.83 31.69 -44.08
N LYS A 2 -36.28 30.81 -43.16
CA LYS A 2 -36.27 31.10 -41.71
C LYS A 2 -34.98 30.48 -41.14
N PHE A 3 -34.08 31.31 -40.61
CA PHE A 3 -32.91 30.88 -39.90
C PHE A 3 -33.32 30.45 -38.48
N ILE A 4 -33.13 29.17 -38.16
CA ILE A 4 -33.28 28.61 -36.81
C ILE A 4 -31.93 28.86 -36.09
N LYS A 5 -31.93 29.77 -35.12
CA LYS A 5 -30.81 29.94 -34.17
C LYS A 5 -30.87 28.82 -33.13
N ILE A 6 -30.01 27.84 -33.26
CA ILE A 6 -29.77 26.84 -32.19
C ILE A 6 -28.93 27.51 -31.11
N LYS A 7 -29.52 27.79 -29.93
CA LYS A 7 -28.81 28.15 -28.74
C LYS A 7 -28.21 26.88 -28.15
N ILE A 8 -26.91 26.67 -28.36
CA ILE A 8 -26.14 25.67 -27.62
C ILE A 8 -25.82 26.29 -26.25
N THR A 9 -26.58 25.92 -25.23
CA THR A 9 -26.26 26.22 -23.82
C THR A 9 -25.29 25.16 -23.36
N THR A 10 -23.99 25.41 -23.49
CA THR A 10 -22.94 24.64 -22.86
C THR A 10 -22.97 24.92 -21.34
N ASN A 11 -23.64 24.04 -20.60
CA ASN A 11 -23.48 23.97 -19.14
C ASN A 11 -22.06 23.45 -18.83
N ILE A 12 -21.07 24.30 -18.89
CA ILE A 12 -19.79 24.06 -18.26
C ILE A 12 -20.04 24.24 -16.76
N LYS A 13 -20.29 23.13 -16.03
CA LYS A 13 -20.12 23.12 -14.58
C LYS A 13 -18.64 23.43 -14.33
N LEU A 14 -18.33 24.70 -14.03
CA LEU A 14 -17.08 25.02 -13.35
C LEU A 14 -17.12 24.26 -12.03
N ASN A 15 -16.43 23.12 -11.96
CA ASN A 15 -16.08 22.50 -10.70
C ASN A 15 -15.11 23.51 -10.05
N LEU A 16 -15.64 24.37 -9.19
CA LEU A 16 -14.83 25.16 -8.27
C LEU A 16 -13.98 24.15 -7.50
N ILE A 17 -12.67 24.16 -7.74
CA ILE A 17 -11.71 23.37 -6.98
C ILE A 17 -11.76 23.91 -5.57
N VAL A 18 -12.51 23.25 -4.70
CA VAL A 18 -12.55 23.58 -3.27
C VAL A 18 -11.21 23.10 -2.70
N LYS A 19 -10.33 24.07 -2.45
CA LYS A 19 -9.06 23.81 -1.76
C LYS A 19 -9.35 23.47 -0.30
N MET A 20 -8.68 22.47 0.23
CA MET A 20 -8.82 22.00 1.61
C MET A 20 -7.51 22.17 2.37
N ASN A 21 -7.62 22.43 3.67
CA ASN A 21 -6.53 22.32 4.63
C ASN A 21 -6.61 20.92 5.23
N ILE A 22 -5.60 20.10 5.03
CA ILE A 22 -5.60 18.68 5.42
C ILE A 22 -4.46 18.42 6.40
N LEU A 23 -4.78 17.87 7.57
CA LEU A 23 -3.81 17.38 8.53
C LEU A 23 -3.62 15.88 8.35
N ILE A 24 -2.37 15.43 8.24
CA ILE A 24 -2.02 14.02 8.06
C ILE A 24 -1.10 13.55 9.18
N LEU A 25 -1.45 12.41 9.79
CA LEU A 25 -0.69 11.74 10.85
C LEU A 25 -0.29 10.33 10.37
N PRO A 26 0.91 10.14 9.83
CA PRO A 26 1.43 8.82 9.48
C PRO A 26 2.15 8.16 10.66
N LYS A 27 2.29 6.82 10.65
CA LYS A 27 3.03 6.10 11.71
C LYS A 27 4.56 6.24 11.62
N LEU A 28 5.06 6.75 10.51
CA LEU A 28 6.47 7.09 10.27
C LEU A 28 6.54 8.13 9.15
N LEU A 29 7.66 8.84 9.05
CA LEU A 29 7.85 9.88 8.04
C LEU A 29 7.74 9.26 6.63
N PRO A 30 6.78 9.71 5.78
CA PRO A 30 6.63 9.18 4.43
C PRO A 30 7.78 9.63 3.53
N ARG A 31 8.36 8.69 2.79
CA ARG A 31 9.48 8.95 1.87
C ARG A 31 9.28 8.20 0.56
N ALA A 32 9.81 8.73 -0.53
CA ALA A 32 9.71 8.10 -1.86
C ALA A 32 10.62 6.87 -2.03
N ASP A 33 11.66 6.75 -1.22
CA ASP A 33 12.64 5.66 -1.26
C ASP A 33 12.28 4.48 -0.33
N ILE A 34 11.23 4.63 0.50
CA ILE A 34 10.74 3.57 1.40
C ILE A 34 9.53 2.90 0.75
N ILE A 35 9.66 1.62 0.41
CA ILE A 35 8.60 0.82 -0.21
C ILE A 35 7.45 0.49 0.78
N GLY A 36 6.26 0.18 0.22
CA GLY A 36 5.08 -0.18 1.00
C GLY A 36 4.21 1.02 1.37
N GLY A 37 3.70 1.04 2.60
CA GLY A 37 2.80 2.12 3.04
C GLY A 37 3.38 3.52 3.02
N PRO A 38 4.65 3.75 3.39
CA PRO A 38 5.25 5.08 3.34
C PRO A 38 5.26 5.71 1.95
N ILE A 39 5.56 4.97 0.90
CA ILE A 39 5.51 5.48 -0.48
C ILE A 39 4.08 5.82 -0.91
N LEU A 40 3.08 5.05 -0.47
CA LEU A 40 1.67 5.37 -0.71
C LEU A 40 1.32 6.74 -0.13
N ILE A 41 1.70 7.00 1.13
CA ILE A 41 1.40 8.25 1.83
C ILE A 41 2.16 9.41 1.18
N TYR A 42 3.43 9.20 0.81
CA TYR A 42 4.23 10.19 0.06
C TYR A 42 3.49 10.63 -1.21
N HIS A 43 3.03 9.68 -2.03
CA HIS A 43 2.30 9.99 -3.26
C HIS A 43 0.92 10.61 -3.01
N ARG A 44 0.23 10.24 -1.93
CA ARG A 44 -1.01 10.92 -1.51
C ARG A 44 -0.76 12.38 -1.23
N ILE A 45 0.23 12.69 -0.40
CA ILE A 45 0.63 14.07 -0.06
C ILE A 45 1.00 14.85 -1.34
N LYS A 46 1.89 14.31 -2.16
CA LYS A 46 2.33 14.91 -3.43
C LYS A 46 1.15 15.22 -4.36
N ASN A 47 0.24 14.28 -4.55
CA ASN A 47 -0.89 14.46 -5.45
C ASN A 47 -1.94 15.42 -4.87
N LEU A 48 -2.30 15.32 -3.60
CA LEU A 48 -3.22 16.26 -2.95
C LEU A 48 -2.67 17.69 -3.00
N SER A 49 -1.37 17.88 -2.74
CA SER A 49 -0.70 19.17 -2.88
C SER A 49 -0.77 19.70 -4.33
N SER A 50 -0.53 18.84 -5.33
CA SER A 50 -0.62 19.19 -6.75
C SER A 50 -2.06 19.58 -7.20
N MET A 51 -3.08 19.08 -6.49
CA MET A 51 -4.47 19.45 -6.66
C MET A 51 -4.82 20.78 -5.98
N GLY A 52 -3.85 21.40 -5.29
CA GLY A 52 -3.95 22.71 -4.65
C GLY A 52 -4.41 22.68 -3.19
N HIS A 53 -4.48 21.50 -2.56
CA HIS A 53 -4.73 21.37 -1.13
C HIS A 53 -3.49 21.77 -0.32
N LYS A 54 -3.71 22.33 0.87
CA LYS A 54 -2.67 22.64 1.83
C LYS A 54 -2.51 21.49 2.81
N ILE A 55 -1.30 20.98 2.95
CA ILE A 55 -1.01 19.81 3.77
C ILE A 55 -0.19 20.22 4.98
N THR A 56 -0.68 19.91 6.17
CA THR A 56 0.10 19.89 7.40
C THR A 56 0.39 18.45 7.78
N LEU A 57 1.64 18.15 8.07
CA LEU A 57 2.08 16.80 8.45
C LEU A 57 2.60 16.82 9.89
N ILE A 58 2.11 15.89 10.73
CA ILE A 58 2.72 15.59 12.04
C ILE A 58 3.20 14.14 11.98
N ALA A 59 4.52 13.94 11.97
CA ALA A 59 5.10 12.63 11.79
C ALA A 59 6.10 12.27 12.89
N PRO A 60 6.06 11.04 13.42
CA PRO A 60 7.14 10.53 14.25
C PRO A 60 8.41 10.35 13.41
N VAL A 61 9.55 10.61 14.02
CA VAL A 61 10.88 10.36 13.45
C VAL A 61 11.66 9.46 14.40
N TYR A 62 12.34 8.48 13.83
CA TYR A 62 13.03 7.43 14.59
C TYR A 62 14.54 7.41 14.34
N THR A 63 15.00 8.07 13.27
CA THR A 63 16.39 8.10 12.84
C THR A 63 16.86 9.52 12.52
N ASP A 64 18.16 9.74 12.49
CA ASP A 64 18.73 11.02 12.07
C ASP A 64 18.43 11.32 10.59
N GLU A 65 18.31 10.28 9.78
CA GLU A 65 17.89 10.42 8.40
C GLU A 65 16.45 10.98 8.29
N ASP A 66 15.52 10.46 9.09
CA ASP A 66 14.15 11.01 9.15
C ASP A 66 14.16 12.48 9.60
N ARG A 67 15.02 12.83 10.59
CA ARG A 67 15.11 14.22 11.08
C ARG A 67 15.56 15.18 10.01
N THR A 68 16.51 14.77 9.18
CA THR A 68 17.13 15.62 8.15
C THR A 68 16.42 15.56 6.80
N ASP A 69 15.55 14.57 6.56
CA ASP A 69 14.81 14.44 5.29
C ASP A 69 13.95 15.68 5.00
N LYS A 70 14.02 16.14 3.76
CA LYS A 70 13.25 17.28 3.24
C LYS A 70 12.42 16.94 2.01
N SER A 71 12.28 15.66 1.68
CA SER A 71 11.62 15.21 0.44
C SER A 71 10.16 15.66 0.34
N LEU A 72 9.48 15.86 1.47
CA LEU A 72 8.10 16.34 1.54
C LEU A 72 7.97 17.85 1.63
N ALA A 73 9.06 18.60 1.85
CA ALA A 73 9.00 20.06 2.00
C ALA A 73 8.33 20.79 0.82
N PRO A 74 8.48 20.36 -0.45
CA PRO A 74 7.80 21.00 -1.57
C PRO A 74 6.28 20.81 -1.60
N PHE A 75 5.76 19.84 -0.83
CA PHE A 75 4.36 19.39 -0.89
C PHE A 75 3.56 19.73 0.38
N CYS A 76 4.22 20.13 1.45
CA CYS A 76 3.59 20.44 2.73
C CYS A 76 3.76 21.94 3.06
N GLU A 77 2.68 22.56 3.58
CA GLU A 77 2.73 23.90 4.14
C GLU A 77 3.50 23.90 5.49
N LYS A 78 3.31 22.84 6.27
CA LYS A 78 3.99 22.66 7.56
C LYS A 78 4.30 21.17 7.78
N ILE A 79 5.50 20.89 8.30
CA ILE A 79 5.92 19.56 8.74
C ILE A 79 6.39 19.69 10.20
N ILE A 80 5.72 18.92 11.07
CA ILE A 80 6.05 18.84 12.50
C ILE A 80 6.62 17.43 12.72
N LYS A 81 7.89 17.36 13.04
CA LYS A 81 8.62 16.12 13.31
C LYS A 81 8.73 15.91 14.81
N ILE A 82 8.31 14.75 15.30
CA ILE A 82 8.30 14.40 16.72
C ILE A 82 9.23 13.23 16.96
N ASP A 83 10.26 13.43 17.74
CA ASP A 83 11.14 12.33 18.15
C ASP A 83 10.36 11.26 18.86
N SER A 84 10.53 10.03 18.40
CA SER A 84 9.77 8.86 18.85
C SER A 84 10.67 7.65 18.97
N VAL A 85 10.27 6.70 19.79
CA VAL A 85 11.00 5.46 20.03
C VAL A 85 10.18 4.26 19.57
N ARG A 86 10.85 3.27 18.97
CA ARG A 86 10.21 2.01 18.55
C ARG A 86 10.10 1.03 19.69
N GLU A 87 11.17 0.89 20.43
CA GLU A 87 11.27 -0.04 21.54
C GLU A 87 11.20 0.72 22.86
N ARG A 88 10.49 0.15 23.82
CA ARG A 88 10.32 0.68 25.16
C ARG A 88 10.61 -0.41 26.17
N PRO A 89 11.18 -0.07 27.33
CA PRO A 89 11.25 -0.98 28.46
C PRO A 89 9.85 -1.48 28.85
N GLU A 90 9.76 -2.73 29.29
CA GLU A 90 8.48 -3.36 29.67
C GLU A 90 7.74 -2.55 30.75
N GLU A 91 8.49 -1.96 31.68
CA GLU A 91 7.93 -1.11 32.75
C GLU A 91 7.19 0.13 32.19
N GLU A 92 7.74 0.74 31.13
CA GLU A 92 7.13 1.89 30.46
C GLU A 92 5.86 1.47 29.70
N VAL A 93 5.91 0.33 29.01
CA VAL A 93 4.74 -0.23 28.31
C VAL A 93 3.63 -0.54 29.29
N GLU A 94 3.95 -1.14 30.44
CA GLU A 94 2.98 -1.45 31.49
C GLU A 94 2.39 -0.18 32.12
N ALA A 95 3.19 0.86 32.34
CA ALA A 95 2.71 2.17 32.82
C ALA A 95 1.76 2.83 31.81
N LEU A 96 2.09 2.78 30.53
CA LEU A 96 1.22 3.29 29.46
C LEU A 96 -0.07 2.46 29.36
N TYR A 97 0.00 1.14 29.45
CA TYR A 97 -1.18 0.27 29.45
C TYR A 97 -2.13 0.61 30.58
N LYS A 98 -1.62 0.74 31.82
CA LYS A 98 -2.43 1.13 32.99
C LYS A 98 -3.05 2.53 32.86
N ARG A 99 -2.34 3.47 32.24
CA ARG A 99 -2.80 4.85 32.04
C ARG A 99 -3.84 4.97 30.94
N LEU A 100 -3.63 4.28 29.83
CA LEU A 100 -4.39 4.50 28.59
C LEU A 100 -5.42 3.41 28.29
N HIS A 101 -5.30 2.25 28.92
CA HIS A 101 -6.14 1.07 28.65
C HIS A 101 -6.21 0.72 27.17
N ARG A 102 -5.03 0.66 26.51
CA ARG A 102 -4.88 0.32 25.08
C ARG A 102 -4.11 -0.97 24.94
N PRO A 103 -4.45 -1.83 23.94
CA PRO A 103 -3.67 -3.02 23.65
C PRO A 103 -2.18 -2.70 23.46
N ARG A 104 -1.31 -3.57 23.93
CA ARG A 104 0.15 -3.35 23.95
C ARG A 104 0.73 -3.02 22.57
N ASN A 105 0.19 -3.61 21.50
CA ASN A 105 0.59 -3.33 20.13
C ASN A 105 0.28 -1.90 19.64
N PHE A 106 -0.55 -1.15 20.36
CA PHE A 106 -0.78 0.29 20.13
C PHE A 106 0.15 1.19 20.96
N LEU A 107 0.92 0.62 21.86
CA LEU A 107 1.83 1.36 22.76
C LEU A 107 3.29 1.31 22.33
N THR A 108 3.65 0.35 21.47
CA THR A 108 5.04 0.08 21.04
C THR A 108 5.14 0.01 19.52
N GLY A 109 6.36 -0.02 19.01
CA GLY A 109 6.66 -0.14 17.59
C GLY A 109 6.44 1.15 16.80
N ASP A 110 6.52 1.04 15.48
CA ASP A 110 6.26 2.16 14.57
C ASP A 110 4.82 2.68 14.74
N GLY A 111 4.66 3.94 15.10
CA GLY A 111 3.38 4.57 15.37
C GLY A 111 2.77 4.24 16.73
N GLY A 112 3.49 3.55 17.61
CA GLY A 112 3.11 3.36 19.00
C GLY A 112 2.82 4.70 19.69
N TYR A 113 2.06 4.66 20.78
CA TYR A 113 1.64 5.90 21.46
C TYR A 113 2.83 6.77 21.88
N SER A 114 2.73 8.07 21.65
CA SER A 114 3.68 9.09 22.07
C SER A 114 2.94 10.30 22.61
N ASP A 115 3.26 10.70 23.86
CA ASP A 115 2.73 11.93 24.45
C ASP A 115 3.08 13.15 23.59
N GLY A 116 4.30 13.21 23.03
CA GLY A 116 4.71 14.29 22.14
C GLY A 116 3.88 14.40 20.84
N LEU A 117 3.49 13.26 20.24
CA LEU A 117 2.59 13.27 19.09
C LEU A 117 1.18 13.72 19.48
N ASP A 118 0.67 13.27 20.63
CA ASP A 118 -0.65 13.63 21.13
C ASP A 118 -0.73 15.12 21.45
N GLU A 119 0.28 15.69 22.10
CA GLU A 119 0.40 17.12 22.41
C GLU A 119 0.54 17.96 21.15
N ALA A 120 1.37 17.54 20.19
CA ALA A 120 1.53 18.23 18.91
C ALA A 120 0.21 18.26 18.12
N LEU A 121 -0.54 17.14 18.13
CA LEU A 121 -1.86 17.10 17.51
C LEU A 121 -2.85 18.06 18.19
N LYS A 122 -2.93 18.04 19.53
CA LYS A 122 -3.82 18.92 20.31
C LYS A 122 -3.53 20.39 20.03
N SER A 123 -2.26 20.80 20.15
CA SER A 123 -1.86 22.19 19.87
C SER A 123 -2.20 22.58 18.42
N THR A 124 -1.90 21.70 17.46
CA THR A 124 -2.15 21.98 16.05
C THR A 124 -3.64 22.14 15.74
N LEU A 125 -4.51 21.32 16.37
CA LEU A 125 -5.97 21.41 16.22
C LEU A 125 -6.56 22.67 16.90
N MET A 126 -5.99 23.10 18.02
CA MET A 126 -6.44 24.33 18.71
C MET A 126 -6.04 25.59 17.94
N ASP A 127 -4.88 25.60 17.31
CA ASP A 127 -4.33 26.77 16.63
C ASP A 127 -4.81 26.92 15.18
N ASN A 128 -5.35 25.87 14.56
CA ASN A 128 -5.68 25.86 13.15
C ASN A 128 -7.01 25.16 12.86
N HIS A 129 -7.71 25.62 11.84
CA HIS A 129 -8.87 24.94 11.30
C HIS A 129 -8.46 24.03 10.11
N PHE A 130 -8.90 22.79 10.13
CA PHE A 130 -8.68 21.81 9.05
C PHE A 130 -10.02 21.37 8.46
N ASP A 131 -10.02 21.15 7.16
CA ASP A 131 -11.17 20.54 6.47
C ASP A 131 -11.19 19.00 6.63
N ALA A 132 -10.01 18.41 6.85
CA ALA A 132 -9.87 16.99 7.13
C ALA A 132 -8.65 16.68 8.00
N VAL A 133 -8.79 15.63 8.83
CA VAL A 133 -7.70 15.03 9.63
C VAL A 133 -7.62 13.55 9.25
N ILE A 134 -6.46 13.12 8.75
CA ILE A 134 -6.23 11.76 8.26
C ILE A 134 -5.17 11.07 9.12
N ALA A 135 -5.55 10.00 9.81
CA ALA A 135 -4.62 9.07 10.43
C ALA A 135 -4.25 7.98 9.41
N GLU A 136 -3.00 7.92 9.02
CA GLU A 136 -2.48 6.90 8.11
C GLU A 136 -1.91 5.72 8.89
N TYR A 137 -2.43 4.55 8.65
CA TYR A 137 -2.40 3.28 9.39
C TYR A 137 -3.39 3.22 10.56
N SER A 138 -3.91 2.02 10.80
CA SER A 138 -4.84 1.73 11.91
C SER A 138 -4.34 2.27 13.23
N MET A 139 -3.06 2.05 13.55
CA MET A 139 -2.44 2.47 14.81
C MET A 139 -2.58 3.97 15.07
N MET A 140 -2.50 4.80 14.04
CA MET A 140 -2.59 6.26 14.17
C MET A 140 -4.03 6.73 14.47
N GLY A 141 -5.02 5.90 14.22
CA GLY A 141 -6.41 6.17 14.59
C GLY A 141 -6.61 6.42 16.08
N GLN A 142 -5.74 5.86 16.93
CA GLN A 142 -5.77 6.10 18.37
C GLN A 142 -5.71 7.60 18.73
N TYR A 143 -4.99 8.41 17.95
CA TYR A 143 -4.88 9.85 18.18
C TYR A 143 -6.17 10.59 17.78
N ILE A 144 -6.83 10.17 16.70
CA ILE A 144 -8.16 10.70 16.32
C ILE A 144 -9.18 10.35 17.40
N ALA A 145 -9.26 9.08 17.83
CA ALA A 145 -10.22 8.62 18.81
C ALA A 145 -10.06 9.35 20.16
N SER A 146 -8.83 9.57 20.62
CA SER A 146 -8.54 10.26 21.87
C SER A 146 -8.83 11.76 21.85
N ASN A 147 -8.72 12.37 20.67
CA ASN A 147 -8.88 13.81 20.48
C ASN A 147 -10.17 14.17 19.70
N ARG A 148 -11.14 13.24 19.64
CA ARG A 148 -12.37 13.44 18.85
C ARG A 148 -13.14 14.70 19.22
N SER A 149 -13.14 15.08 20.50
CA SER A 149 -13.79 16.29 21.00
C SER A 149 -13.12 17.61 20.55
N LEU A 150 -11.85 17.55 20.16
CA LEU A 150 -11.11 18.70 19.62
C LEU A 150 -11.25 18.82 18.10
N ILE A 151 -11.76 17.79 17.42
CA ILE A 151 -11.99 17.82 15.97
C ILE A 151 -13.40 18.37 15.73
N PRO A 152 -13.53 19.56 15.09
CA PRO A 152 -14.83 20.17 14.83
C PRO A 152 -15.76 19.28 13.99
N ALA A 153 -17.05 19.49 14.13
CA ALA A 153 -18.06 18.67 13.41
C ALA A 153 -18.02 18.85 11.89
N ASP A 154 -17.52 19.97 11.41
CA ASP A 154 -17.32 20.27 9.98
C ASP A 154 -15.95 19.81 9.45
N THR A 155 -15.09 19.27 10.29
CA THR A 155 -13.82 18.63 9.93
C THR A 155 -14.01 17.12 9.71
N MET A 156 -13.69 16.62 8.52
CA MET A 156 -13.74 15.19 8.21
C MET A 156 -12.62 14.43 8.91
N SER A 157 -12.93 13.56 9.85
CA SER A 157 -11.97 12.66 10.49
C SER A 157 -11.89 11.33 9.74
N VAL A 158 -10.67 10.89 9.40
CA VAL A 158 -10.44 9.71 8.55
C VAL A 158 -9.37 8.81 9.15
N ILE A 159 -9.64 7.52 9.24
CA ILE A 159 -8.62 6.49 9.53
C ILE A 159 -8.38 5.68 8.27
N SER A 160 -7.14 5.71 7.76
CA SER A 160 -6.70 4.94 6.60
C SER A 160 -6.10 3.62 7.05
N VAL A 161 -6.85 2.55 6.92
CA VAL A 161 -6.46 1.19 7.35
C VAL A 161 -5.63 0.55 6.25
N HIS A 162 -4.32 0.40 6.50
CA HIS A 162 -3.41 -0.30 5.60
C HIS A 162 -3.42 -1.81 5.89
N GLU A 163 -3.73 -2.19 7.12
CA GLU A 163 -3.89 -3.56 7.59
C GLU A 163 -4.84 -3.57 8.80
N CYS A 164 -5.78 -4.52 8.81
CA CYS A 164 -6.60 -4.81 9.98
C CYS A 164 -5.79 -5.68 10.95
N TYR A 165 -5.41 -5.12 12.09
CA TYR A 165 -4.56 -5.81 13.06
C TYR A 165 -5.23 -7.02 13.67
N THR A 166 -6.53 -6.95 13.95
CA THR A 166 -7.29 -8.11 14.46
C THR A 166 -7.11 -9.31 13.53
N LYS A 167 -7.32 -9.12 12.21
CA LYS A 167 -7.14 -10.20 11.23
C LYS A 167 -5.69 -10.66 11.11
N ALA A 168 -4.75 -9.73 11.16
CA ALA A 168 -3.33 -10.07 11.11
C ALA A 168 -2.90 -10.93 12.31
N PHE A 169 -3.39 -10.62 13.52
CA PHE A 169 -3.08 -11.38 14.72
C PHE A 169 -3.75 -12.76 14.72
N GLU A 170 -4.99 -12.89 14.23
CA GLU A 170 -5.64 -14.20 14.04
C GLU A 170 -4.81 -15.08 13.11
N LEU A 171 -4.39 -14.57 11.96
CA LEU A 171 -3.58 -15.33 11.00
C LEU A 171 -2.21 -15.75 11.57
N ARG A 172 -1.62 -14.93 12.41
CA ARG A 172 -0.36 -15.27 13.12
C ARG A 172 -0.60 -16.37 14.16
N ALA A 173 -1.69 -16.28 14.93
CA ALA A 173 -2.08 -17.33 15.88
C ALA A 173 -2.39 -18.67 15.19
N GLU A 174 -3.11 -18.63 14.05
CA GLU A 174 -3.38 -19.82 13.21
C GLU A 174 -2.09 -20.50 12.71
N LYS A 175 -1.00 -19.74 12.58
CA LYS A 175 0.35 -20.23 12.19
C LYS A 175 1.21 -20.67 13.36
N GLY A 176 0.65 -20.71 14.57
CA GLY A 176 1.34 -21.20 15.76
C GLY A 176 2.11 -20.17 16.58
N GLU A 177 1.95 -18.85 16.29
CA GLU A 177 2.46 -17.85 17.20
C GLU A 177 1.67 -17.88 18.53
N ALA A 178 2.37 -17.71 19.66
CA ALA A 178 1.79 -17.74 21.00
C ALA A 178 0.95 -16.49 21.31
N ILE A 179 -0.16 -16.30 20.56
CA ILE A 179 -1.12 -15.21 20.74
C ILE A 179 -2.40 -15.79 21.31
N SER A 180 -2.81 -15.31 22.49
CA SER A 180 -4.02 -15.81 23.16
C SER A 180 -5.30 -15.26 22.51
N ALA A 181 -6.39 -16.01 22.61
CA ALA A 181 -7.71 -15.55 22.17
C ALA A 181 -8.15 -14.27 22.89
N ASP A 182 -7.80 -14.11 24.18
CA ASP A 182 -8.10 -12.90 24.96
C ASP A 182 -7.34 -11.68 24.41
N THR A 183 -6.09 -11.83 24.02
CA THR A 183 -5.31 -10.77 23.35
C THR A 183 -5.97 -10.33 22.05
N ILE A 184 -6.41 -11.28 21.22
CA ILE A 184 -7.10 -10.97 19.94
C ILE A 184 -8.44 -10.27 20.23
N LYS A 185 -9.19 -10.71 21.25
CA LYS A 185 -10.45 -10.10 21.64
C LYS A 185 -10.29 -8.68 22.16
N GLU A 186 -9.29 -8.43 23.01
CA GLU A 186 -8.95 -7.09 23.50
C GLU A 186 -8.60 -6.16 22.33
N LEU A 187 -7.73 -6.64 21.44
CA LEU A 187 -7.32 -5.93 20.25
C LEU A 187 -8.51 -5.58 19.36
N SER A 188 -9.38 -6.55 19.06
CA SER A 188 -10.56 -6.37 18.23
C SER A 188 -11.51 -5.33 18.79
N ASN A 189 -11.84 -5.43 20.08
CA ASN A 189 -12.72 -4.47 20.75
C ASN A 189 -12.16 -3.04 20.69
N TYR A 190 -10.85 -2.88 20.88
CA TYR A 190 -10.21 -1.59 20.83
C TYR A 190 -10.14 -1.03 19.41
N GLU A 191 -9.70 -1.85 18.44
CA GLU A 191 -9.52 -1.47 17.05
C GLU A 191 -10.84 -0.98 16.41
N PHE A 192 -11.92 -1.74 16.56
CA PHE A 192 -13.20 -1.39 15.94
C PHE A 192 -13.91 -0.23 16.65
N LYS A 193 -13.78 -0.11 17.97
CA LYS A 193 -14.24 1.06 18.70
C LYS A 193 -13.50 2.33 18.27
N MET A 194 -12.20 2.23 18.03
CA MET A 194 -11.38 3.33 17.52
C MET A 194 -11.82 3.72 16.09
N TYR A 195 -12.09 2.75 15.24
CA TYR A 195 -12.59 3.02 13.89
C TYR A 195 -13.95 3.73 13.91
N ASP A 196 -14.84 3.36 14.84
CA ASP A 196 -16.14 4.00 14.96
C ASP A 196 -16.05 5.48 15.37
N ALA A 197 -14.99 5.90 16.04
CA ALA A 197 -14.75 7.30 16.37
C ALA A 197 -14.50 8.21 15.16
N ALA A 198 -14.12 7.66 14.00
CA ALA A 198 -13.88 8.43 12.78
C ALA A 198 -15.16 8.57 11.93
N ASP A 199 -15.20 9.63 11.11
CA ASP A 199 -16.31 9.85 10.17
C ASP A 199 -16.19 8.93 8.95
N ARG A 200 -14.96 8.59 8.54
CA ARG A 200 -14.69 7.64 7.44
C ARG A 200 -13.50 6.73 7.78
N ILE A 201 -13.60 5.53 7.25
CA ILE A 201 -12.56 4.50 7.32
C ILE A 201 -12.16 4.16 5.89
N LEU A 202 -10.87 4.25 5.58
CA LEU A 202 -10.37 3.87 4.26
C LEU A 202 -9.77 2.47 4.32
N SER A 203 -10.13 1.62 3.38
CA SER A 203 -9.44 0.37 3.09
C SER A 203 -8.69 0.46 1.77
N LEU A 204 -7.62 -0.28 1.62
CA LEU A 204 -6.86 -0.33 0.36
C LEU A 204 -7.53 -1.24 -0.67
N THR A 205 -8.27 -2.25 -0.21
CA THR A 205 -8.91 -3.24 -1.09
C THR A 205 -10.38 -3.46 -0.68
N ARG A 206 -11.15 -4.05 -1.59
CA ARG A 206 -12.51 -4.49 -1.26
C ARG A 206 -12.49 -5.68 -0.30
N GLU A 207 -11.49 -6.53 -0.43
CA GLU A 207 -11.26 -7.68 0.44
C GLU A 207 -11.05 -7.21 1.89
N ASP A 208 -10.17 -6.23 2.12
CA ASP A 208 -9.96 -5.64 3.45
C ASP A 208 -11.23 -4.97 3.98
N SER A 209 -11.99 -4.28 3.11
CA SER A 209 -13.29 -3.71 3.48
C SER A 209 -14.25 -4.80 3.97
N ASN A 210 -14.35 -5.93 3.26
CA ASN A 210 -15.22 -7.04 3.65
C ASN A 210 -14.77 -7.69 4.95
N ILE A 211 -13.47 -7.80 5.19
CA ILE A 211 -12.91 -8.30 6.46
C ILE A 211 -13.37 -7.41 7.61
N MET A 212 -13.18 -6.09 7.50
CA MET A 212 -13.62 -5.15 8.54
C MET A 212 -15.12 -5.17 8.77
N ILE A 213 -15.93 -5.25 7.72
CA ILE A 213 -17.40 -5.38 7.81
C ILE A 213 -17.80 -6.71 8.49
N GLY A 214 -17.01 -7.77 8.32
CA GLY A 214 -17.23 -9.05 8.99
C GLY A 214 -17.09 -8.96 10.51
N TYR A 215 -16.14 -8.14 11.01
CA TYR A 215 -15.96 -7.90 12.44
C TYR A 215 -16.96 -6.87 13.02
N ALA A 216 -17.26 -5.81 12.26
CA ALA A 216 -18.09 -4.69 12.68
C ALA A 216 -19.03 -4.26 11.53
N PRO A 217 -20.16 -4.97 11.33
CA PRO A 217 -21.11 -4.68 10.25
C PRO A 217 -21.69 -3.26 10.28
N GLU A 218 -21.78 -2.66 11.46
CA GLU A 218 -22.27 -1.29 11.68
C GLU A 218 -21.36 -0.22 11.04
N LEU A 219 -20.09 -0.53 10.80
CA LEU A 219 -19.14 0.40 10.16
C LEU A 219 -19.25 0.45 8.64
N LYS A 220 -20.07 -0.41 8.03
CA LYS A 220 -20.20 -0.54 6.56
C LYS A 220 -20.37 0.80 5.86
N ASP A 221 -21.21 1.68 6.39
CA ASP A 221 -21.52 2.97 5.76
C ASP A 221 -20.39 4.01 5.93
N LYS A 222 -19.45 3.79 6.86
CA LYS A 222 -18.26 4.61 7.04
C LYS A 222 -17.08 4.17 6.16
N ILE A 223 -17.06 2.90 5.71
CA ILE A 223 -15.92 2.34 4.96
C ILE A 223 -15.94 2.79 3.50
N ARG A 224 -14.79 3.23 3.01
CA ARG A 224 -14.54 3.58 1.60
C ARG A 224 -13.27 2.91 1.10
N VAL A 225 -13.33 2.32 -0.07
CA VAL A 225 -12.14 1.72 -0.70
C VAL A 225 -11.37 2.80 -1.46
N VAL A 226 -10.18 3.14 -0.99
CA VAL A 226 -9.22 4.02 -1.68
C VAL A 226 -7.97 3.21 -1.96
N PRO A 227 -7.76 2.72 -3.19
CA PRO A 227 -6.73 1.73 -3.48
C PRO A 227 -5.32 2.32 -3.36
N HIS A 228 -4.37 1.41 -3.17
CA HIS A 228 -2.96 1.72 -3.40
C HIS A 228 -2.76 2.08 -4.88
N GLY A 229 -1.85 3.03 -5.14
CA GLY A 229 -1.47 3.41 -6.49
C GLY A 229 -0.11 2.84 -6.89
N VAL A 230 0.28 3.16 -8.13
CA VAL A 230 1.61 2.99 -8.67
C VAL A 230 2.02 4.28 -9.38
N ASP A 231 3.30 4.65 -9.32
CA ASP A 231 3.83 5.78 -10.08
C ASP A 231 4.02 5.37 -11.55
N THR A 232 3.00 5.60 -12.36
CA THR A 232 3.01 5.25 -13.79
C THR A 232 3.88 6.18 -14.64
N ALA A 233 4.37 7.30 -14.08
CA ALA A 233 5.36 8.14 -14.72
C ALA A 233 6.78 7.60 -14.51
N PHE A 234 7.04 6.98 -13.35
CA PHE A 234 8.32 6.35 -13.05
C PHE A 234 8.39 4.91 -13.59
N TYR A 235 7.43 4.05 -13.26
CA TYR A 235 7.36 2.68 -13.75
C TYR A 235 6.74 2.67 -15.16
N THR A 236 7.59 2.69 -16.16
CA THR A 236 7.21 2.67 -17.58
C THR A 236 7.97 1.57 -18.31
N PRO A 237 7.44 1.04 -19.42
CA PRO A 237 8.22 0.19 -20.29
C PRO A 237 9.50 0.90 -20.76
N SER A 238 10.54 0.17 -21.11
CA SER A 238 11.70 0.78 -21.77
C SER A 238 11.27 1.31 -23.13
N GLU A 239 11.80 2.47 -23.58
CA GLU A 239 11.51 3.07 -24.89
C GLU A 239 11.76 2.08 -26.04
N ASN A 240 12.80 1.27 -25.89
CA ASN A 240 13.19 0.23 -26.83
C ASN A 240 12.81 -1.18 -26.34
N LYS A 241 11.68 -1.33 -25.60
CA LYS A 241 11.25 -2.66 -25.16
C LYS A 241 11.01 -3.53 -26.39
N SER A 242 12.06 -4.23 -26.80
CA SER A 242 11.92 -5.28 -27.81
C SER A 242 11.16 -6.43 -27.17
N TRP A 243 9.85 -6.49 -27.42
CA TRP A 243 9.03 -7.65 -27.07
C TRP A 243 9.55 -8.93 -27.71
N ALA A 244 10.36 -8.80 -28.77
CA ALA A 244 11.07 -9.91 -29.41
C ALA A 244 12.28 -10.40 -28.59
N ARG A 245 12.75 -9.69 -27.58
CA ARG A 245 13.74 -10.21 -26.65
C ARG A 245 13.16 -11.42 -25.93
N SER A 246 13.78 -12.55 -26.15
CA SER A 246 13.50 -13.76 -25.41
C SER A 246 14.70 -14.05 -24.52
N THR A 247 14.80 -13.30 -23.41
CA THR A 247 15.89 -13.46 -22.44
C THR A 247 15.64 -14.61 -21.48
N LYS A 248 14.40 -15.11 -21.44
CA LYS A 248 13.93 -16.16 -20.53
C LYS A 248 14.11 -15.80 -19.05
N ASN A 249 14.08 -14.50 -18.75
CA ASN A 249 14.28 -13.97 -17.41
C ASN A 249 12.95 -13.98 -16.63
N ILE A 250 12.95 -14.67 -15.51
CA ILE A 250 11.86 -14.71 -14.54
C ILE A 250 12.27 -13.86 -13.34
N LEU A 251 11.41 -12.95 -12.92
CA LEU A 251 11.68 -12.04 -11.80
C LEU A 251 10.78 -12.33 -10.61
N TYR A 252 11.36 -12.38 -9.43
CA TYR A 252 10.67 -12.20 -8.15
C TYR A 252 11.24 -10.96 -7.46
N LEU A 253 10.37 -10.12 -6.90
CA LEU A 253 10.77 -8.97 -6.10
C LEU A 253 10.16 -9.05 -4.69
N GLY A 254 10.94 -8.76 -3.64
CA GLY A 254 10.44 -8.77 -2.27
C GLY A 254 11.38 -8.11 -1.27
N ASN A 255 10.83 -7.69 -0.12
CA ASN A 255 11.63 -7.40 1.06
C ASN A 255 11.79 -8.70 1.86
N PHE A 256 12.98 -9.28 1.88
CA PHE A 256 13.25 -10.58 2.50
C PHE A 256 13.32 -10.53 4.02
N MET A 257 13.24 -9.36 4.65
CA MET A 257 12.97 -9.25 6.08
C MET A 257 11.56 -9.75 6.45
N HIS A 258 10.64 -9.82 5.48
CA HIS A 258 9.31 -10.39 5.66
C HIS A 258 9.30 -11.83 5.18
N TYR A 259 9.18 -12.78 6.11
CA TYR A 259 9.19 -14.22 5.84
C TYR A 259 8.31 -14.67 4.65
N PRO A 260 7.10 -14.14 4.42
CA PRO A 260 6.30 -14.50 3.23
C PRO A 260 7.01 -14.31 1.89
N ASN A 261 8.00 -13.43 1.81
CA ASN A 261 8.77 -13.27 0.57
C ASN A 261 9.87 -14.33 0.44
N VAL A 262 10.45 -14.76 1.55
CA VAL A 262 11.42 -15.87 1.59
C VAL A 262 10.72 -17.18 1.24
N ASP A 263 9.58 -17.44 1.88
CA ASP A 263 8.73 -18.59 1.62
C ASP A 263 8.31 -18.70 0.13
N ALA A 264 7.90 -17.57 -0.46
CA ALA A 264 7.51 -17.53 -1.87
C ALA A 264 8.66 -17.93 -2.83
N VAL A 265 9.90 -17.51 -2.55
CA VAL A 265 11.07 -17.88 -3.36
C VAL A 265 11.35 -19.38 -3.19
N ASN A 266 11.36 -19.88 -1.95
CA ASN A 266 11.58 -21.29 -1.66
C ASN A 266 10.51 -22.17 -2.33
N ASN A 267 9.25 -21.80 -2.23
CA ASN A 267 8.14 -22.53 -2.86
C ASN A 267 8.28 -22.54 -4.40
N PHE A 268 8.66 -21.42 -5.01
CA PHE A 268 8.90 -21.36 -6.45
C PHE A 268 10.02 -22.30 -6.89
N ILE A 269 11.15 -22.29 -6.19
CA ILE A 269 12.29 -23.15 -6.50
C ILE A 269 11.94 -24.61 -6.31
N ASN A 270 11.33 -24.97 -5.17
CA ASN A 270 11.05 -26.36 -4.83
C ASN A 270 9.97 -27.00 -5.71
N HIS A 271 8.99 -26.23 -6.16
CA HIS A 271 7.80 -26.79 -6.83
C HIS A 271 7.66 -26.42 -8.31
N CYS A 272 8.30 -25.35 -8.79
CA CYS A 272 8.14 -24.88 -10.17
C CYS A 272 9.42 -24.96 -10.99
N TRP A 273 10.59 -24.70 -10.38
CA TRP A 273 11.82 -24.43 -11.10
C TRP A 273 12.33 -25.60 -11.95
N ALA A 274 12.36 -26.82 -11.40
CA ALA A 274 12.83 -28.00 -12.12
C ALA A 274 12.04 -28.24 -13.42
N ARG A 275 10.70 -28.11 -13.36
CA ARG A 275 9.83 -28.24 -14.52
C ARG A 275 10.06 -27.13 -15.54
N ILE A 276 10.28 -25.91 -15.09
CA ILE A 276 10.56 -24.78 -15.97
C ILE A 276 11.86 -25.02 -16.72
N LEU A 277 12.93 -25.46 -16.05
CA LEU A 277 14.22 -25.76 -16.70
C LEU A 277 14.13 -26.94 -17.67
N GLN A 278 13.30 -27.95 -17.37
CA GLN A 278 13.07 -29.05 -18.31
C GLN A 278 12.47 -28.56 -19.63
N GLU A 279 11.57 -27.61 -19.58
CA GLU A 279 10.84 -27.08 -20.74
C GLU A 279 11.50 -25.89 -21.40
N VAL A 280 12.32 -25.13 -20.65
CA VAL A 280 13.04 -23.92 -21.05
C VAL A 280 14.44 -23.94 -20.40
N PRO A 281 15.40 -24.72 -20.97
CA PRO A 281 16.71 -24.95 -20.34
C PRO A 281 17.57 -23.68 -20.13
N ASP A 282 17.32 -22.64 -20.90
CA ASP A 282 18.01 -21.35 -20.85
C ASP A 282 17.29 -20.33 -19.95
N ALA A 283 16.27 -20.75 -19.18
CA ALA A 283 15.57 -19.87 -18.22
C ALA A 283 16.50 -19.43 -17.10
N LYS A 284 16.35 -18.15 -16.69
CA LYS A 284 17.05 -17.55 -15.55
C LYS A 284 16.05 -17.00 -14.54
N PHE A 285 16.31 -17.25 -13.27
CA PHE A 285 15.49 -16.76 -12.17
C PHE A 285 16.24 -15.70 -11.37
N TYR A 286 15.60 -14.56 -11.15
CA TYR A 286 16.14 -13.43 -10.39
C TYR A 286 15.24 -13.20 -9.16
N ALA A 287 15.74 -13.52 -7.96
CA ALA A 287 15.14 -13.18 -6.69
C ALA A 287 15.82 -11.90 -6.17
N ILE A 288 15.14 -10.77 -6.32
CA ILE A 288 15.70 -9.45 -6.04
C ILE A 288 14.98 -8.81 -4.86
N GLY A 289 15.72 -8.22 -3.92
CA GLY A 289 15.08 -7.53 -2.80
C GLY A 289 16.04 -7.12 -1.70
N CYS A 290 15.51 -6.52 -0.63
CA CYS A 290 16.31 -6.07 0.49
C CYS A 290 16.63 -7.23 1.44
N ASN A 291 17.86 -7.25 1.97
CA ASN A 291 18.31 -8.16 3.03
C ASN A 291 18.00 -9.65 2.76
N PRO A 292 18.52 -10.24 1.67
CA PRO A 292 18.35 -11.65 1.41
C PRO A 292 19.06 -12.49 2.51
N PRO A 293 18.34 -13.41 3.18
CA PRO A 293 18.94 -14.27 4.18
C PRO A 293 19.86 -15.31 3.52
N GLN A 294 20.76 -15.91 4.34
CA GLN A 294 21.74 -16.86 3.83
C GLN A 294 21.10 -18.03 3.10
N GLU A 295 19.97 -18.54 3.57
CA GLU A 295 19.23 -19.63 2.93
C GLU A 295 18.82 -19.33 1.47
N LEU A 296 18.50 -18.07 1.14
CA LEU A 296 18.24 -17.67 -0.26
C LEU A 296 19.54 -17.46 -1.03
N LEU A 297 20.59 -16.93 -0.39
CA LEU A 297 21.90 -16.77 -1.03
C LEU A 297 22.52 -18.12 -1.45
N ASP A 298 22.24 -19.16 -0.69
CA ASP A 298 22.70 -20.54 -0.96
C ASP A 298 21.99 -21.18 -2.18
N LEU A 299 20.87 -20.63 -2.64
CA LEU A 299 20.17 -21.07 -3.87
C LEU A 299 20.86 -20.61 -5.15
N ARG A 300 21.86 -19.73 -5.08
CA ARG A 300 22.58 -19.19 -6.24
C ARG A 300 23.19 -20.31 -7.09
N SER A 301 23.04 -20.18 -8.40
CA SER A 301 23.61 -21.08 -9.41
C SER A 301 23.76 -20.35 -10.74
N ASP A 302 24.18 -21.02 -11.79
CA ASP A 302 24.31 -20.42 -13.13
C ASP A 302 22.97 -19.85 -13.65
N ASN A 303 21.85 -20.40 -13.17
CA ASN A 303 20.50 -20.05 -13.61
C ASN A 303 19.69 -19.32 -12.51
N ILE A 304 20.20 -19.17 -11.30
CA ILE A 304 19.53 -18.50 -10.18
C ILE A 304 20.40 -17.39 -9.63
N THR A 305 19.90 -16.16 -9.67
CA THR A 305 20.50 -14.99 -9.06
C THR A 305 19.70 -14.54 -7.87
N VAL A 306 20.33 -14.40 -6.70
CA VAL A 306 19.76 -13.78 -5.50
C VAL A 306 20.63 -12.60 -5.13
N GLN A 307 20.05 -11.39 -5.08
CA GLN A 307 20.81 -10.19 -4.74
C GLN A 307 19.92 -9.06 -4.23
N GLU A 308 20.55 -8.05 -3.65
CA GLU A 308 19.87 -6.82 -3.28
C GLU A 308 19.38 -6.04 -4.49
N GLY A 309 18.19 -5.45 -4.36
CA GLY A 309 17.58 -4.63 -5.41
C GLY A 309 18.23 -3.26 -5.58
N GLY A 310 18.84 -2.75 -4.52
CA GLY A 310 19.42 -1.42 -4.50
C GLY A 310 18.38 -0.31 -4.61
N THR A 311 18.63 0.67 -5.49
CA THR A 311 17.73 1.82 -5.69
C THR A 311 16.46 1.47 -6.48
N ASN A 312 15.45 2.34 -6.42
CA ASN A 312 14.22 2.21 -7.21
C ASN A 312 14.51 2.16 -8.72
N ASP A 313 15.56 2.85 -9.21
CA ASP A 313 15.99 2.79 -10.61
C ASP A 313 16.50 1.39 -11.00
N ASN A 314 17.27 0.75 -10.12
CA ASN A 314 17.71 -0.63 -10.34
C ASN A 314 16.52 -1.60 -10.34
N VAL A 315 15.59 -1.47 -9.38
CA VAL A 315 14.36 -2.27 -9.33
C VAL A 315 13.57 -2.11 -10.63
N ARG A 316 13.40 -0.87 -11.12
CA ARG A 316 12.74 -0.60 -12.40
C ARG A 316 13.45 -1.28 -13.58
N ARG A 317 14.79 -1.32 -13.57
CA ARG A 317 15.57 -2.04 -14.63
C ARG A 317 15.26 -3.53 -14.59
N PHE A 318 15.21 -4.18 -13.43
CA PHE A 318 14.81 -5.59 -13.34
C PHE A 318 13.43 -5.85 -13.92
N TYR A 319 12.43 -4.99 -13.66
CA TYR A 319 11.11 -5.10 -14.30
C TYR A 319 11.20 -4.99 -15.83
N ARG A 320 12.04 -4.09 -16.34
CA ARG A 320 12.18 -3.86 -17.80
C ARG A 320 12.93 -4.96 -18.52
N ASP A 321 13.92 -5.57 -17.85
CA ASP A 321 14.82 -6.56 -18.41
C ASP A 321 14.29 -8.01 -18.25
N SER A 322 13.16 -8.19 -17.58
CA SER A 322 12.53 -9.49 -17.37
C SER A 322 11.39 -9.76 -18.34
N ASP A 323 11.08 -11.05 -18.54
CA ASP A 323 10.02 -11.54 -19.42
C ASP A 323 8.72 -11.84 -18.67
N VAL A 324 8.81 -12.20 -17.39
CA VAL A 324 7.67 -12.46 -16.52
C VAL A 324 8.00 -12.15 -15.05
N LEU A 325 7.07 -11.54 -14.33
CA LEU A 325 7.10 -11.48 -12.87
C LEU A 325 6.35 -12.68 -12.31
N VAL A 326 6.93 -13.37 -11.31
CA VAL A 326 6.25 -14.39 -10.53
C VAL A 326 5.98 -13.90 -9.12
N ALA A 327 4.79 -14.23 -8.61
CA ALA A 327 4.38 -13.92 -7.24
C ALA A 327 3.66 -15.11 -6.60
N PRO A 328 4.36 -16.20 -6.28
CA PRO A 328 3.81 -17.43 -5.69
C PRO A 328 3.65 -17.26 -4.17
N ILE A 329 2.90 -16.23 -3.77
CA ILE A 329 2.73 -15.81 -2.36
C ILE A 329 1.55 -16.60 -1.77
N GLU A 330 1.80 -17.38 -0.73
CA GLU A 330 0.80 -18.16 0.00
C GLU A 330 0.57 -17.64 1.43
N LEU A 331 1.38 -16.67 1.85
CA LEU A 331 1.37 -16.15 3.20
C LEU A 331 1.27 -14.62 3.22
N GLY A 332 0.69 -14.10 4.33
CA GLY A 332 0.65 -12.67 4.62
C GLY A 332 -0.56 -11.94 4.05
N THR A 333 -0.79 -10.76 4.61
CA THR A 333 -1.88 -9.84 4.29
C THR A 333 -1.37 -8.62 3.52
N GLY A 334 -2.26 -7.73 3.13
CA GLY A 334 -1.94 -6.44 2.54
C GLY A 334 -1.78 -6.44 1.02
N PHE A 335 -1.73 -5.26 0.46
CA PHE A 335 -1.65 -5.02 -0.98
C PHE A 335 -0.24 -5.25 -1.54
N ARG A 336 -0.14 -5.83 -2.72
CA ARG A 336 1.13 -6.17 -3.38
C ARG A 336 1.46 -5.17 -4.50
N GLY A 337 1.97 -3.99 -4.13
CA GLY A 337 2.35 -2.91 -5.06
C GLY A 337 3.27 -3.35 -6.19
N LYS A 338 4.21 -4.28 -5.92
CA LYS A 338 5.14 -4.85 -6.89
C LYS A 338 4.49 -5.45 -8.15
N LEU A 339 3.24 -5.96 -8.03
CA LEU A 339 2.51 -6.45 -9.20
C LEU A 339 2.09 -5.30 -10.11
N LEU A 340 1.64 -4.18 -9.54
CA LEU A 340 1.27 -3.00 -10.31
C LEU A 340 2.50 -2.34 -10.95
N GLU A 341 3.63 -2.30 -10.25
CA GLU A 341 4.91 -1.78 -10.77
C GLU A 341 5.38 -2.59 -11.98
N ALA A 342 5.36 -3.93 -11.88
CA ALA A 342 5.65 -4.83 -13.00
C ALA A 342 4.70 -4.58 -14.17
N MET A 343 3.39 -4.53 -13.91
CA MET A 343 2.38 -4.28 -14.92
C MET A 343 2.56 -2.91 -15.58
N ALA A 344 2.93 -1.87 -14.83
CA ALA A 344 3.23 -0.53 -15.35
C ALA A 344 4.48 -0.53 -16.24
N CYS A 345 5.46 -1.40 -16.00
CA CYS A 345 6.58 -1.66 -16.90
C CYS A 345 6.21 -2.55 -18.09
N GLY A 346 4.94 -2.96 -18.24
CA GLY A 346 4.47 -3.84 -19.30
C GLY A 346 4.96 -5.29 -19.11
N LEU A 347 5.29 -5.70 -17.90
CA LEU A 347 5.73 -7.06 -17.58
C LEU A 347 4.51 -7.92 -17.25
N PRO A 348 4.29 -9.05 -17.94
CA PRO A 348 3.27 -10.02 -17.55
C PRO A 348 3.52 -10.58 -16.15
N VAL A 349 2.45 -10.89 -15.44
CA VAL A 349 2.50 -11.42 -14.08
C VAL A 349 1.90 -12.81 -14.01
N VAL A 350 2.56 -13.74 -13.31
CA VAL A 350 1.98 -15.02 -12.85
C VAL A 350 1.95 -14.97 -11.32
N ALA A 351 0.77 -15.14 -10.74
CA ALA A 351 0.57 -14.93 -9.32
C ALA A 351 -0.41 -15.95 -8.71
N THR A 352 -0.31 -16.19 -7.41
CA THR A 352 -1.37 -16.84 -6.64
C THR A 352 -2.54 -15.88 -6.45
N ARG A 353 -3.72 -16.39 -6.13
CA ARG A 353 -4.91 -15.58 -5.85
C ARG A 353 -4.65 -14.61 -4.68
N LEU A 354 -3.99 -15.08 -3.63
CA LEU A 354 -3.63 -14.27 -2.48
C LEU A 354 -2.74 -13.07 -2.88
N ALA A 355 -1.81 -13.26 -3.81
CA ALA A 355 -0.95 -12.18 -4.28
C ALA A 355 -1.70 -11.08 -5.03
N THR A 356 -2.89 -11.35 -5.56
CA THR A 356 -3.65 -10.43 -6.41
C THR A 356 -4.73 -9.63 -5.67
N PHE A 357 -4.78 -9.69 -4.34
CA PHE A 357 -5.77 -8.94 -3.56
C PHE A 357 -5.70 -7.44 -3.89
N GLY A 358 -6.87 -6.84 -4.10
CA GLY A 358 -7.02 -5.44 -4.49
C GLY A 358 -6.80 -5.13 -5.97
N ILE A 359 -6.31 -6.08 -6.78
CA ILE A 359 -6.07 -5.88 -8.23
C ILE A 359 -7.24 -6.37 -9.07
N SER A 360 -8.13 -7.20 -8.51
CA SER A 360 -9.28 -7.81 -9.19
C SER A 360 -8.86 -8.49 -10.51
N PRO A 361 -8.07 -9.56 -10.46
CA PRO A 361 -7.50 -10.17 -11.64
C PRO A 361 -8.57 -10.79 -12.55
N VAL A 362 -8.31 -10.71 -13.86
CA VAL A 362 -9.02 -11.52 -14.85
C VAL A 362 -7.96 -12.39 -15.52
N ASN A 363 -8.05 -13.70 -15.36
CA ASN A 363 -7.06 -14.63 -15.87
C ASN A 363 -6.86 -14.45 -17.39
N GLY A 364 -5.59 -14.40 -17.83
CA GLY A 364 -5.21 -14.13 -19.23
C GLY A 364 -5.31 -12.65 -19.66
N ARG A 365 -5.77 -11.74 -18.79
CA ARG A 365 -5.87 -10.30 -19.07
C ARG A 365 -4.85 -9.46 -18.30
N GLY A 366 -3.59 -9.53 -18.72
CA GLY A 366 -2.47 -8.81 -18.12
C GLY A 366 -1.76 -9.58 -17.02
N MET A 367 -2.37 -10.66 -16.51
CA MET A 367 -1.80 -11.60 -15.57
C MET A 367 -2.45 -12.96 -15.69
N PHE A 368 -1.77 -13.98 -15.16
CA PHE A 368 -2.28 -15.32 -14.97
C PHE A 368 -2.30 -15.66 -13.49
N VAL A 369 -3.37 -16.33 -13.03
CA VAL A 369 -3.58 -16.65 -11.62
C VAL A 369 -3.73 -18.16 -11.47
N ALA A 370 -2.92 -18.75 -10.61
CA ALA A 370 -2.98 -20.18 -10.27
C ALA A 370 -2.55 -20.38 -8.82
N ASP A 371 -3.29 -21.22 -8.11
CA ASP A 371 -3.03 -21.57 -6.72
C ASP A 371 -2.36 -22.96 -6.59
N ASP A 372 -2.24 -23.71 -7.69
CA ASP A 372 -1.46 -24.94 -7.77
C ASP A 372 -0.18 -24.73 -8.59
N TYR A 373 0.91 -25.35 -8.17
CA TYR A 373 2.25 -25.15 -8.76
C TYR A 373 2.38 -25.71 -10.19
N ASN A 374 1.56 -26.72 -10.55
CA ASN A 374 1.59 -27.28 -11.89
C ASN A 374 1.02 -26.29 -12.90
N THR A 375 -0.15 -25.72 -12.63
CA THR A 375 -0.74 -24.66 -13.46
C THR A 375 0.12 -23.41 -13.43
N PHE A 376 0.66 -23.02 -12.26
CA PHE A 376 1.53 -21.86 -12.10
C PHE A 376 2.78 -21.97 -13.00
N SER A 377 3.54 -23.06 -12.90
CA SER A 377 4.71 -23.30 -13.74
C SER A 377 4.35 -23.38 -15.23
N GLY A 378 3.19 -23.98 -15.56
CA GLY A 378 2.67 -24.01 -16.93
C GLY A 378 2.44 -22.62 -17.53
N TYR A 379 1.88 -21.68 -16.77
CA TYR A 379 1.71 -20.29 -17.21
C TYR A 379 3.07 -19.57 -17.42
N VAL A 380 4.04 -19.82 -16.54
CA VAL A 380 5.40 -19.28 -16.71
C VAL A 380 6.03 -19.80 -18.00
N ILE A 381 6.02 -21.12 -18.22
CA ILE A 381 6.54 -21.78 -19.43
C ILE A 381 5.88 -21.22 -20.69
N MET A 382 4.55 -21.10 -20.68
CA MET A 382 3.78 -20.55 -21.80
C MET A 382 4.22 -19.14 -22.16
N LEU A 383 4.40 -18.24 -21.16
CA LEU A 383 4.85 -16.88 -21.36
C LEU A 383 6.31 -16.81 -21.83
N LEU A 384 7.18 -17.74 -21.41
CA LEU A 384 8.57 -17.79 -21.85
C LEU A 384 8.69 -18.29 -23.30
N LYS A 385 7.86 -19.23 -23.74
CA LYS A 385 7.89 -19.81 -25.07
C LYS A 385 7.17 -18.97 -26.13
N ASP A 386 6.04 -18.35 -25.78
CA ASP A 386 5.20 -17.59 -26.73
C ASP A 386 5.41 -16.07 -26.56
N VAL A 387 6.23 -15.51 -27.47
CA VAL A 387 6.56 -14.08 -27.50
C VAL A 387 5.33 -13.21 -27.78
N GLU A 388 4.43 -13.62 -28.67
CA GLU A 388 3.24 -12.84 -29.01
C GLU A 388 2.22 -12.83 -27.86
N LEU A 389 2.05 -13.98 -27.18
CA LEU A 389 1.22 -14.02 -25.96
C LEU A 389 1.82 -13.13 -24.87
N ARG A 390 3.13 -13.21 -24.65
CA ARG A 390 3.85 -12.35 -23.67
C ARG A 390 3.65 -10.88 -23.96
N LYS A 391 3.85 -10.45 -25.21
CA LYS A 391 3.61 -9.08 -25.67
C LYS A 391 2.18 -8.63 -25.42
N ARG A 392 1.21 -9.40 -25.89
CA ARG A 392 -0.23 -9.09 -25.70
C ARG A 392 -0.59 -8.99 -24.23
N THR A 393 -0.11 -9.92 -23.40
CA THR A 393 -0.37 -9.92 -21.95
C THR A 393 0.25 -8.69 -21.30
N GLY A 394 1.51 -8.36 -21.62
CA GLY A 394 2.20 -7.17 -21.10
C GLY A 394 1.53 -5.85 -21.49
N MET A 395 1.03 -5.72 -22.72
CA MET A 395 0.26 -4.53 -23.14
C MET A 395 -1.05 -4.37 -22.38
N ILE A 396 -1.75 -5.47 -22.10
CA ILE A 396 -2.96 -5.45 -21.28
C ILE A 396 -2.61 -5.12 -19.82
N ALA A 397 -1.50 -5.68 -19.30
CA ALA A 397 -0.98 -5.38 -17.96
C ALA A 397 -0.75 -3.86 -17.80
N LEU A 398 0.00 -3.24 -18.72
CA LEU A 398 0.25 -1.81 -18.76
C LEU A 398 -1.05 -0.99 -18.75
N LYS A 399 -1.98 -1.29 -19.67
CA LYS A 399 -3.27 -0.58 -19.75
C LYS A 399 -4.09 -0.70 -18.45
N ARG A 400 -3.95 -1.81 -17.73
CA ARG A 400 -4.60 -2.00 -16.43
C ARG A 400 -3.90 -1.21 -15.33
N ALA A 401 -2.56 -1.23 -15.27
CA ALA A 401 -1.77 -0.51 -14.28
C ALA A 401 -2.04 1.01 -14.33
N MET A 402 -2.22 1.59 -15.52
CA MET A 402 -2.57 3.01 -15.69
C MET A 402 -3.85 3.42 -14.93
N LYS A 403 -4.77 2.48 -14.64
CA LYS A 403 -5.98 2.76 -13.85
C LYS A 403 -5.69 2.83 -12.34
N PHE A 404 -4.53 2.38 -11.93
CA PHE A 404 -4.05 2.40 -10.54
C PHE A 404 -2.99 3.49 -10.32
N ASP A 405 -2.93 4.50 -11.19
CA ASP A 405 -2.03 5.63 -10.96
C ASP A 405 -2.33 6.30 -9.60
N HIS A 406 -1.28 6.71 -8.89
CA HIS A 406 -1.41 7.39 -7.59
C HIS A 406 -2.29 8.63 -7.65
N ARG A 407 -2.34 9.31 -8.79
CA ARG A 407 -3.22 10.47 -8.99
C ARG A 407 -4.69 10.06 -8.91
N HIS A 408 -5.08 8.96 -9.56
CA HIS A 408 -6.46 8.45 -9.49
C HIS A 408 -6.85 8.04 -8.07
N ALA A 409 -5.90 7.46 -7.31
CA ALA A 409 -6.14 7.15 -5.90
C ALA A 409 -6.34 8.42 -5.07
N ALA A 410 -5.54 9.48 -5.31
CA ALA A 410 -5.69 10.77 -4.65
C ALA A 410 -7.00 11.49 -5.01
N GLU A 411 -7.42 11.45 -6.29
CA GLU A 411 -8.71 11.97 -6.74
C GLU A 411 -9.90 11.25 -6.06
N LYS A 412 -9.73 9.94 -5.81
CA LYS A 412 -10.74 9.16 -5.08
C LYS A 412 -10.77 9.54 -3.59
N LEU A 413 -9.60 9.72 -2.98
CA LEU A 413 -9.50 10.23 -1.61
C LEU A 413 -10.14 11.61 -1.50
N GLU A 414 -9.81 12.54 -2.38
CA GLU A 414 -10.40 13.89 -2.40
C GLU A 414 -11.93 13.86 -2.42
N ARG A 415 -12.52 12.96 -3.23
CA ARG A 415 -13.98 12.78 -3.27
C ARG A 415 -14.54 12.32 -1.93
N VAL A 416 -13.86 11.40 -1.25
CA VAL A 416 -14.26 10.94 0.10
C VAL A 416 -14.18 12.09 1.10
N LEU A 417 -13.12 12.89 1.07
CA LEU A 417 -12.96 14.04 1.97
C LEU A 417 -14.04 15.10 1.76
N LYS A 418 -14.60 15.20 0.57
CA LYS A 418 -15.69 16.13 0.22
C LYS A 418 -17.11 15.59 0.55
N GLU A 419 -17.27 14.31 0.88
CA GLU A 419 -18.59 13.72 1.21
C GLU A 419 -19.27 14.41 2.41
N GLY A 420 -18.51 14.89 3.40
CA GLY A 420 -19.02 15.56 4.60
C GLY A 420 -19.51 17.00 4.39
N LYS A 421 -19.10 17.66 3.29
CA LYS A 421 -19.40 19.08 3.05
C LYS A 421 -20.77 19.34 2.37
N LYS A 422 -21.53 18.28 2.01
CA LYS A 422 -22.83 18.45 1.32
C LYS A 422 -23.97 18.90 2.22
N SER A 423 -23.80 18.95 3.54
CA SER A 423 -24.88 19.28 4.49
C SER A 423 -24.87 20.71 5.03
N VAL A 424 -23.98 21.60 4.56
CA VAL A 424 -23.88 22.99 5.08
C VAL A 424 -24.43 24.04 4.08
N PHE A 425 -24.84 23.61 2.88
CA PHE A 425 -25.51 24.51 1.91
C PHE A 425 -26.98 24.11 1.76
N VAL A 426 -27.80 24.45 2.76
CA VAL A 426 -29.26 24.59 2.65
C VAL A 426 -29.64 26.00 3.09
#